data_61c93454bfe5f6e3d7e14675f80feb3b
#
_entry.id   61c93454bfe5f6e3d7e14675f80feb3b
#
_cell.length_a   1.000
_cell.length_b   1.000
_cell.length_c   1.000
_cell.angle_alpha   90.00
_cell.angle_beta   90.00
_cell.angle_gamma   90.00
#
_symmetry.space_group_name_H-M   'P 1'
#
loop_
_entity.id
_entity.type
_entity.pdbx_description
1 polymer ?
#
loop_
_entity_poly.entity_id
_entity_poly.type
_entity_poly.pdbx_seq_one_letter_code
_entity_poly.pdbx_strand_id
1 'polypeptide(L)'
;MQLSDFNQASSASIQTLLKQCVHIERWAIELEQQRPFATVDDVLNAAQAQSQTWSWADIYAALATHPRIGEKQAQHALTAKEKRFSKAEQAAVSQDQTTQDALLAGNFAYEAKFDFIFLIRAAGRNSQEILTALNRRLENDLDTEKNIVKQELSEIALLRLTQELQA
;
A
#
# COMPACT_ATOMS: atom_id res chain seq x y z
N MET A 1 -14.94 1.70 11.28
CA MET A 1 -16.30 1.35 10.78
C MET A 1 -16.67 -0.03 11.27
N GLN A 2 -17.89 -0.22 11.79
CA GLN A 2 -18.36 -1.55 12.17
C GLN A 2 -18.68 -2.40 10.92
N LEU A 3 -18.57 -3.72 11.01
CA LEU A 3 -18.88 -4.62 9.90
C LEU A 3 -20.33 -4.48 9.40
N SER A 4 -21.29 -4.24 10.32
CA SER A 4 -22.68 -3.99 9.96
C SER A 4 -22.82 -2.78 9.05
N ASP A 5 -22.09 -1.70 9.36
CA ASP A 5 -22.11 -0.46 8.57
C ASP A 5 -21.46 -0.69 7.21
N PHE A 6 -20.35 -1.44 7.17
CA PHE A 6 -19.70 -1.84 5.92
C PHE A 6 -20.66 -2.62 5.01
N ASN A 7 -21.41 -3.56 5.57
CA ASN A 7 -22.37 -4.36 4.83
C ASN A 7 -23.57 -3.56 4.32
N GLN A 8 -24.03 -2.54 5.05
CA GLN A 8 -25.25 -1.79 4.76
C GLN A 8 -25.02 -0.46 4.00
N ALA A 9 -23.79 0.05 4.00
CA ALA A 9 -23.48 1.29 3.32
C ALA A 9 -23.71 1.18 1.80
N SER A 10 -23.91 2.33 1.13
CA SER A 10 -24.07 2.35 -0.33
C SER A 10 -22.85 1.80 -1.05
N SER A 11 -23.05 1.18 -2.20
CA SER A 11 -21.96 0.68 -3.06
C SER A 11 -20.91 1.75 -3.34
N ALA A 12 -21.34 2.96 -3.66
CA ALA A 12 -20.44 4.09 -3.92
C ALA A 12 -19.56 4.45 -2.70
N SER A 13 -20.15 4.42 -1.49
CA SER A 13 -19.40 4.72 -0.26
C SER A 13 -18.34 3.66 0.01
N ILE A 14 -18.69 2.38 -0.14
CA ILE A 14 -17.74 1.28 0.09
C ILE A 14 -16.66 1.24 -0.98
N GLN A 15 -16.98 1.40 -2.25
CA GLN A 15 -15.98 1.49 -3.30
C GLN A 15 -15.01 2.65 -3.07
N THR A 16 -15.51 3.80 -2.60
CA THR A 16 -14.66 4.95 -2.26
C THR A 16 -13.71 4.62 -1.09
N LEU A 17 -14.21 3.99 -0.03
CA LEU A 17 -13.39 3.55 1.10
C LEU A 17 -12.31 2.57 0.66
N LEU A 18 -12.67 1.57 -0.13
CA LEU A 18 -11.75 0.55 -0.62
C LEU A 18 -10.68 1.15 -1.55
N LYS A 19 -11.06 2.07 -2.45
CA LYS A 19 -10.10 2.79 -3.30
C LYS A 19 -9.10 3.64 -2.50
N GLN A 20 -9.47 4.14 -1.32
CA GLN A 20 -8.55 4.84 -0.43
C GLN A 20 -7.54 3.89 0.25
N CYS A 21 -7.86 2.60 0.37
CA CYS A 21 -6.90 1.60 0.85
C CYS A 21 -5.85 1.27 -0.22
N VAL A 22 -6.29 1.08 -1.47
CA VAL A 22 -5.44 0.89 -2.64
C VAL A 22 -6.16 1.31 -3.91
N HIS A 23 -5.51 2.06 -4.78
CA HIS A 23 -6.08 2.58 -6.03
C HIS A 23 -6.15 1.50 -7.13
N ILE A 24 -6.83 0.37 -6.85
CA ILE A 24 -7.13 -0.68 -7.82
C ILE A 24 -8.66 -0.84 -7.88
N GLU A 25 -9.24 -0.33 -8.95
CA GLU A 25 -10.69 -0.23 -9.09
C GLU A 25 -11.39 -1.58 -9.02
N ARG A 26 -10.84 -2.57 -9.73
CA ARG A 26 -11.38 -3.93 -9.75
C ARG A 26 -11.40 -4.57 -8.36
N TRP A 27 -10.38 -4.34 -7.53
CA TRP A 27 -10.36 -4.81 -6.13
C TRP A 27 -11.53 -4.22 -5.33
N ALA A 28 -11.78 -2.92 -5.48
CA ALA A 28 -12.87 -2.25 -4.77
C ALA A 28 -14.26 -2.74 -5.22
N ILE A 29 -14.46 -2.91 -6.52
CA ILE A 29 -15.73 -3.36 -7.10
C ILE A 29 -16.02 -4.81 -6.70
N GLU A 30 -15.07 -5.72 -6.87
CA GLU A 30 -15.28 -7.14 -6.60
C GLU A 30 -15.49 -7.42 -5.11
N LEU A 31 -14.82 -6.70 -4.20
CA LEU A 31 -15.07 -6.81 -2.76
C LEU A 31 -16.43 -6.26 -2.37
N GLU A 32 -16.82 -5.13 -2.94
CA GLU A 32 -18.14 -4.55 -2.70
C GLU A 32 -19.25 -5.51 -3.10
N GLN A 33 -19.13 -6.17 -4.24
CA GLN A 33 -20.11 -7.12 -4.78
C GLN A 33 -20.25 -8.39 -3.94
N GLN A 34 -19.28 -8.76 -3.12
CA GLN A 34 -19.32 -9.93 -2.25
C GLN A 34 -20.07 -9.69 -0.93
N ARG A 35 -20.49 -8.47 -0.64
CA ARG A 35 -21.27 -8.16 0.57
C ARG A 35 -22.66 -8.85 0.53
N PRO A 36 -23.21 -9.25 1.68
CA PRO A 36 -22.70 -9.04 3.04
C PRO A 36 -21.67 -10.11 3.45
N PHE A 37 -20.69 -9.71 4.26
CA PHE A 37 -19.73 -10.62 4.90
C PHE A 37 -20.19 -10.97 6.32
N ALA A 38 -19.92 -12.20 6.76
CA ALA A 38 -20.28 -12.66 8.10
C ALA A 38 -19.33 -12.15 9.19
N THR A 39 -18.02 -12.06 8.87
CA THR A 39 -16.96 -11.63 9.79
C THR A 39 -16.02 -10.64 9.11
N VAL A 40 -15.25 -9.88 9.92
CA VAL A 40 -14.16 -9.05 9.42
C VAL A 40 -13.08 -9.91 8.73
N ASP A 41 -12.81 -11.09 9.26
CA ASP A 41 -11.85 -12.02 8.67
C ASP A 41 -12.29 -12.47 7.26
N ASP A 42 -13.59 -12.65 7.02
CA ASP A 42 -14.09 -12.95 5.68
C ASP A 42 -13.81 -11.81 4.69
N VAL A 43 -13.97 -10.55 5.13
CA VAL A 43 -13.61 -9.39 4.30
C VAL A 43 -12.11 -9.41 3.96
N LEU A 44 -11.26 -9.61 4.97
CA LEU A 44 -9.80 -9.61 4.78
C LEU A 44 -9.32 -10.77 3.92
N ASN A 45 -9.90 -11.96 4.10
CA ASN A 45 -9.60 -13.14 3.27
C ASN A 45 -10.00 -12.91 1.80
N ALA A 46 -11.19 -12.37 1.57
CA ALA A 46 -11.64 -12.02 0.22
C ALA A 46 -10.73 -10.95 -0.42
N ALA A 47 -10.36 -9.93 0.36
CA ALA A 47 -9.45 -8.86 -0.06
C ALA A 47 -8.06 -9.40 -0.44
N GLN A 48 -7.53 -10.32 0.35
CA GLN A 48 -6.25 -10.98 0.09
C GLN A 48 -6.33 -11.87 -1.16
N ALA A 49 -7.36 -12.69 -1.28
CA ALA A 49 -7.56 -13.56 -2.42
C ALA A 49 -7.65 -12.76 -3.73
N GLN A 50 -8.42 -11.67 -3.73
CA GLN A 50 -8.55 -10.82 -4.89
C GLN A 50 -7.22 -10.13 -5.26
N SER A 51 -6.40 -9.72 -4.28
CA SER A 51 -5.10 -9.09 -4.53
C SER A 51 -4.13 -10.00 -5.31
N GLN A 52 -4.29 -11.33 -5.19
CA GLN A 52 -3.48 -12.28 -5.97
C GLN A 52 -3.78 -12.21 -7.47
N THR A 53 -4.92 -11.65 -7.87
CA THR A 53 -5.32 -11.50 -9.27
C THR A 53 -4.87 -10.20 -9.92
N TRP A 54 -4.21 -9.28 -9.19
CA TRP A 54 -3.77 -7.99 -9.72
C TRP A 54 -2.74 -8.19 -10.84
N SER A 55 -2.98 -7.49 -11.94
CA SER A 55 -2.01 -7.39 -13.02
C SER A 55 -0.89 -6.40 -12.65
N TRP A 56 0.25 -6.51 -13.35
CA TRP A 56 1.31 -5.51 -13.17
C TRP A 56 0.85 -4.10 -13.56
N ALA A 57 -0.02 -3.97 -14.56
CA ALA A 57 -0.58 -2.68 -14.95
C ALA A 57 -1.41 -2.04 -13.83
N ASP A 58 -2.24 -2.83 -13.13
CA ASP A 58 -3.00 -2.36 -11.96
C ASP A 58 -2.06 -1.87 -10.85
N ILE A 59 -1.04 -2.67 -10.55
CA ILE A 59 -0.04 -2.37 -9.52
C ILE A 59 0.74 -1.10 -9.87
N TYR A 60 1.28 -1.03 -11.09
CA TYR A 60 2.07 0.11 -11.54
C TYR A 60 1.29 1.43 -11.46
N ALA A 61 0.03 1.43 -11.89
CA ALA A 61 -0.85 2.59 -11.77
C ALA A 61 -1.10 2.99 -10.31
N ALA A 62 -1.29 2.01 -9.42
CA ALA A 62 -1.49 2.27 -7.99
C ALA A 62 -0.26 2.86 -7.31
N LEU A 63 0.96 2.54 -7.76
CA LEU A 63 2.19 3.10 -7.18
C LEU A 63 2.25 4.62 -7.24
N ALA A 64 1.61 5.26 -8.21
CA ALA A 64 1.56 6.72 -8.34
C ALA A 64 0.87 7.42 -7.15
N THR A 65 0.07 6.69 -6.37
CA THR A 65 -0.61 7.19 -5.17
C THR A 65 0.18 6.97 -3.87
N HIS A 66 1.36 6.40 -3.96
CA HIS A 66 2.24 6.18 -2.82
C HIS A 66 3.43 7.16 -2.84
N PRO A 67 3.71 7.87 -1.73
CA PRO A 67 4.93 8.64 -1.61
C PRO A 67 6.14 7.71 -1.49
N ARG A 68 7.30 8.17 -1.94
CA ARG A 68 8.56 7.49 -1.65
C ARG A 68 8.82 7.47 -0.14
N ILE A 69 9.50 6.43 0.35
CA ILE A 69 9.93 6.41 1.75
C ILE A 69 10.82 7.61 2.04
N GLY A 70 10.50 8.35 3.11
CA GLY A 70 11.16 9.60 3.47
C GLY A 70 10.56 10.85 2.84
N GLU A 71 9.70 10.74 1.84
CA GLU A 71 8.98 11.86 1.23
C GLU A 71 7.54 11.95 1.73
N LYS A 72 6.99 13.18 1.71
CA LYS A 72 5.62 13.45 2.15
C LYS A 72 4.61 13.53 0.99
N GLN A 73 5.09 13.57 -0.25
CA GLN A 73 4.28 13.77 -1.44
C GLN A 73 4.38 12.57 -2.38
N ALA A 74 3.22 12.09 -2.84
CA ALA A 74 3.12 11.13 -3.93
C ALA A 74 3.08 11.87 -5.28
N GLN A 75 3.21 11.13 -6.39
CA GLN A 75 3.10 11.68 -7.75
C GLN A 75 1.72 12.27 -8.01
N HIS A 76 0.67 11.71 -7.40
CA HIS A 76 -0.69 12.22 -7.46
C HIS A 76 -1.12 12.84 -6.13
N ALA A 77 -2.04 13.81 -6.20
CA ALA A 77 -2.61 14.42 -5.00
C ALA A 77 -3.34 13.37 -4.15
N LEU A 78 -3.00 13.33 -2.86
CA LEU A 78 -3.60 12.43 -1.89
C LEU A 78 -4.74 13.10 -1.15
N THR A 79 -5.79 12.34 -0.86
CA THR A 79 -6.86 12.74 0.08
C THR A 79 -6.29 12.89 1.50
N ALA A 80 -7.04 13.55 2.38
CA ALA A 80 -6.64 13.67 3.79
C ALA A 80 -6.49 12.30 4.47
N LYS A 81 -7.30 11.31 4.09
CA LYS A 81 -7.24 9.95 4.61
C LYS A 81 -5.97 9.23 4.17
N GLU A 82 -5.63 9.28 2.88
CA GLU A 82 -4.42 8.66 2.34
C GLU A 82 -3.15 9.29 2.92
N LYS A 83 -3.15 10.62 3.16
CA LYS A 83 -2.05 11.29 3.87
C LYS A 83 -1.89 10.79 5.30
N ARG A 84 -3.00 10.52 6.01
CA ARG A 84 -2.94 9.95 7.37
C ARG A 84 -2.37 8.53 7.35
N PHE A 85 -2.79 7.69 6.41
CA PHE A 85 -2.23 6.35 6.24
C PHE A 85 -0.72 6.41 6.01
N SER A 86 -0.26 7.14 5.01
CA SER A 86 1.16 7.26 4.69
C SER A 86 1.99 7.81 5.84
N LYS A 87 1.46 8.79 6.59
CA LYS A 87 2.14 9.34 7.78
C LYS A 87 2.27 8.31 8.90
N ALA A 88 1.20 7.55 9.18
CA ALA A 88 1.21 6.52 10.21
C ALA A 88 2.13 5.35 9.83
N GLU A 89 2.11 4.94 8.56
CA GLU A 89 2.96 3.86 8.03
C GLU A 89 4.45 4.19 8.14
N GLN A 90 4.84 5.45 7.94
CA GLN A 90 6.23 5.91 8.01
C GLN A 90 6.62 6.53 9.37
N ALA A 91 5.82 6.34 10.41
CA ALA A 91 6.05 6.99 11.71
C ALA A 91 7.41 6.64 12.36
N ALA A 92 7.96 5.46 12.09
CA ALA A 92 9.25 5.02 12.61
C ALA A 92 10.45 5.39 11.70
N VAL A 93 10.21 6.07 10.57
CA VAL A 93 11.30 6.51 9.68
C VAL A 93 12.00 7.71 10.31
N SER A 94 13.31 7.58 10.55
CA SER A 94 14.14 8.64 11.12
C SER A 94 14.14 9.89 10.26
N GLN A 95 14.14 11.05 10.87
CA GLN A 95 14.24 12.36 10.23
C GLN A 95 15.66 12.94 10.23
N ASP A 96 16.66 12.18 10.75
CA ASP A 96 18.05 12.64 10.69
C ASP A 96 18.57 12.71 9.24
N GLN A 97 19.48 13.66 8.98
CA GLN A 97 19.95 13.97 7.63
C GLN A 97 20.64 12.77 6.96
N THR A 98 21.45 12.03 7.70
CA THR A 98 22.19 10.87 7.17
C THR A 98 21.23 9.79 6.68
N THR A 99 20.19 9.49 7.46
CA THR A 99 19.15 8.52 7.08
C THR A 99 18.35 9.01 5.87
N GLN A 100 17.97 10.28 5.86
CA GLN A 100 17.24 10.86 4.73
C GLN A 100 18.06 10.83 3.44
N ASP A 101 19.36 11.15 3.50
CA ASP A 101 20.26 11.09 2.35
C ASP A 101 20.43 9.65 1.84
N ALA A 102 20.55 8.67 2.74
CA ALA A 102 20.63 7.27 2.38
C ALA A 102 19.35 6.75 1.72
N LEU A 103 18.18 7.13 2.22
CA LEU A 103 16.89 6.79 1.63
C LEU A 103 16.72 7.42 0.24
N LEU A 104 17.10 8.69 0.10
CA LEU A 104 17.05 9.41 -1.17
C LEU A 104 17.94 8.74 -2.22
N ALA A 105 19.19 8.46 -1.89
CA ALA A 105 20.13 7.78 -2.76
C ALA A 105 19.65 6.38 -3.17
N GLY A 106 19.12 5.62 -2.22
CA GLY A 106 18.56 4.30 -2.46
C GLY A 106 17.33 4.33 -3.35
N ASN A 107 16.42 5.27 -3.13
CA ASN A 107 15.24 5.47 -3.98
C ASN A 107 15.65 5.80 -5.43
N PHE A 108 16.62 6.68 -5.64
CA PHE A 108 17.13 6.98 -6.99
C PHE A 108 17.75 5.76 -7.66
N ALA A 109 18.60 5.01 -6.96
CA ALA A 109 19.20 3.79 -7.50
C ALA A 109 18.16 2.74 -7.87
N TYR A 110 17.13 2.58 -7.02
CA TYR A 110 16.04 1.63 -7.24
C TYR A 110 15.21 2.02 -8.48
N GLU A 111 14.80 3.28 -8.58
CA GLU A 111 14.02 3.77 -9.71
C GLU A 111 14.81 3.73 -11.03
N ALA A 112 16.12 4.02 -10.98
CA ALA A 112 17.00 3.91 -12.15
C ALA A 112 17.11 2.47 -12.67
N LYS A 113 17.06 1.48 -11.77
CA LYS A 113 17.13 0.06 -12.13
C LYS A 113 15.78 -0.50 -12.61
N PHE A 114 14.68 -0.17 -11.93
CA PHE A 114 13.40 -0.86 -12.10
C PHE A 114 12.31 -0.04 -12.79
N ASP A 115 12.51 1.27 -12.95
CA ASP A 115 11.55 2.21 -13.56
C ASP A 115 10.22 2.37 -12.79
N PHE A 116 10.23 2.11 -11.50
CA PHE A 116 9.13 2.39 -10.56
C PHE A 116 9.67 2.64 -9.15
N ILE A 117 8.83 3.24 -8.29
CA ILE A 117 9.24 3.59 -6.92
C ILE A 117 9.52 2.34 -6.08
N PHE A 118 10.44 2.46 -5.11
CA PHE A 118 10.60 1.48 -4.06
C PHE A 118 9.38 1.51 -3.14
N LEU A 119 8.62 0.42 -3.10
CA LEU A 119 7.47 0.22 -2.25
C LEU A 119 7.78 -0.84 -1.20
N ILE A 120 7.53 -0.52 0.07
CA ILE A 120 7.62 -1.43 1.20
C ILE A 120 6.53 -1.10 2.21
N ARG A 121 5.94 -2.10 2.85
CA ARG A 121 5.09 -1.88 4.02
C ARG A 121 5.96 -1.37 5.17
N ALA A 122 6.01 -0.05 5.32
CA ALA A 122 6.87 0.62 6.31
C ALA A 122 6.35 0.46 7.76
N ALA A 123 5.06 0.23 7.94
CA ALA A 123 4.44 0.06 9.26
C ALA A 123 5.12 -1.06 10.06
N GLY A 124 5.58 -0.73 11.26
CA GLY A 124 6.30 -1.64 12.15
C GLY A 124 7.78 -1.87 11.81
N ARG A 125 8.33 -1.15 10.81
CA ARG A 125 9.75 -1.21 10.44
C ARG A 125 10.45 0.10 10.78
N ASN A 126 11.67 0.02 11.28
CA ASN A 126 12.53 1.18 11.48
C ASN A 126 13.36 1.49 10.21
N SER A 127 14.02 2.64 10.19
CA SER A 127 14.81 3.09 9.03
C SER A 127 15.92 2.12 8.63
N GLN A 128 16.56 1.47 9.58
CA GLN A 128 17.63 0.52 9.30
C GLN A 128 17.10 -0.75 8.61
N GLU A 129 15.95 -1.23 9.04
CA GLU A 129 15.27 -2.37 8.41
C GLU A 129 14.84 -2.03 6.98
N ILE A 130 14.31 -0.81 6.77
CA ILE A 130 13.91 -0.33 5.45
C ILE A 130 15.12 -0.21 4.52
N LEU A 131 16.22 0.41 4.97
CA LEU A 131 17.46 0.54 4.20
C LEU A 131 18.07 -0.82 3.86
N THR A 132 18.07 -1.75 4.81
CA THR A 132 18.54 -3.12 4.59
C THR A 132 17.70 -3.82 3.51
N ALA A 133 16.37 -3.68 3.58
CA ALA A 133 15.47 -4.24 2.57
C ALA A 133 15.70 -3.60 1.19
N LEU A 134 15.86 -2.28 1.13
CA LEU A 134 16.14 -1.54 -0.11
C LEU A 134 17.42 -2.03 -0.77
N ASN A 135 18.52 -2.11 -0.03
CA ASN A 135 19.80 -2.58 -0.54
C ASN A 135 19.74 -4.03 -1.04
N ARG A 136 19.07 -4.91 -0.29
CA ARG A 136 18.87 -6.31 -0.70
C ARG A 136 18.02 -6.40 -1.96
N ARG A 137 16.97 -5.62 -2.08
CA ARG A 137 16.05 -5.63 -3.23
C ARG A 137 16.69 -5.05 -4.49
N LEU A 138 17.68 -4.17 -4.37
CA LEU A 138 18.49 -3.71 -5.50
C LEU A 138 19.25 -4.85 -6.20
N GLU A 139 19.52 -5.96 -5.52
CA GLU A 139 20.17 -7.14 -6.10
C GLU A 139 19.22 -8.05 -6.90
N ASN A 140 17.91 -7.88 -6.75
CA ASN A 140 16.89 -8.69 -7.41
C ASN A 140 16.83 -8.42 -8.92
N ASP A 141 16.33 -9.41 -9.68
CA ASP A 141 15.86 -9.20 -11.05
C ASP A 141 14.47 -8.54 -11.06
N LEU A 142 14.06 -8.08 -12.25
CA LEU A 142 12.80 -7.35 -12.42
C LEU A 142 11.57 -8.19 -12.07
N ASP A 143 11.53 -9.46 -12.43
CA ASP A 143 10.36 -10.32 -12.19
C ASP A 143 10.21 -10.66 -10.71
N THR A 144 11.31 -10.94 -10.03
CA THR A 144 11.35 -11.11 -8.58
C THR A 144 10.84 -9.85 -7.88
N GLU A 145 11.31 -8.67 -8.32
CA GLU A 145 10.95 -7.40 -7.71
C GLU A 145 9.47 -7.06 -7.93
N LYS A 146 8.92 -7.31 -9.12
CA LYS A 146 7.48 -7.15 -9.38
C LYS A 146 6.61 -8.01 -8.45
N ASN A 147 7.02 -9.25 -8.17
CA ASN A 147 6.30 -10.12 -7.23
C ASN A 147 6.36 -9.59 -5.80
N ILE A 148 7.52 -9.07 -5.37
CA ILE A 148 7.68 -8.46 -4.04
C ILE A 148 6.82 -7.21 -3.93
N VAL A 149 6.82 -6.33 -4.92
CA VAL A 149 5.99 -5.12 -4.94
C VAL A 149 4.51 -5.47 -4.85
N LYS A 150 4.04 -6.50 -5.57
CA LYS A 150 2.66 -6.99 -5.46
C LYS A 150 2.32 -7.41 -4.05
N GLN A 151 3.19 -8.17 -3.40
CA GLN A 151 3.00 -8.62 -2.02
C GLN A 151 2.97 -7.43 -1.06
N GLU A 152 3.94 -6.53 -1.13
CA GLU A 152 4.01 -5.34 -0.26
C GLU A 152 2.77 -4.44 -0.44
N LEU A 153 2.31 -4.23 -1.67
CA LEU A 153 1.10 -3.45 -1.95
C LEU A 153 -0.15 -4.11 -1.37
N SER A 154 -0.26 -5.44 -1.49
CA SER A 154 -1.35 -6.21 -0.88
C SER A 154 -1.35 -6.08 0.64
N GLU A 155 -0.19 -6.22 1.28
CA GLU A 155 -0.05 -6.06 2.73
C GLU A 155 -0.43 -4.65 3.20
N ILE A 156 -0.06 -3.61 2.45
CA ILE A 156 -0.45 -2.22 2.74
C ILE A 156 -1.97 -2.06 2.63
N ALA A 157 -2.59 -2.58 1.57
CA ALA A 157 -4.03 -2.50 1.36
C ALA A 157 -4.80 -3.20 2.49
N LEU A 158 -4.36 -4.41 2.89
CA LEU A 158 -4.97 -5.17 3.98
C LEU A 158 -4.82 -4.48 5.33
N LEU A 159 -3.65 -3.91 5.61
CA LEU A 159 -3.42 -3.14 6.84
C LEU A 159 -4.38 -1.94 6.93
N ARG A 160 -4.52 -1.18 5.86
CA ARG A 160 -5.43 -0.03 5.80
C ARG A 160 -6.89 -0.46 5.95
N LEU A 161 -7.29 -1.54 5.27
CA LEU A 161 -8.63 -2.09 5.40
C LEU A 161 -8.94 -2.57 6.82
N THR A 162 -7.97 -3.23 7.46
CA THR A 162 -8.07 -3.66 8.87
C THR A 162 -8.28 -2.44 9.79
N GLN A 163 -7.54 -1.37 9.60
CA GLN A 163 -7.71 -0.14 10.39
C GLN A 163 -9.09 0.50 10.18
N GLU A 164 -9.61 0.47 8.97
CA GLU A 164 -10.95 0.99 8.66
C GLU A 164 -12.07 0.18 9.33
N LEU A 165 -11.94 -1.15 9.36
CA LEU A 165 -12.94 -2.05 9.93
C LEU A 165 -12.87 -2.17 11.47
N GLN A 166 -11.78 -1.70 12.10
CA GLN A 166 -11.63 -1.67 13.56
C GLN A 166 -11.92 -0.29 14.19
N ALA A 167 -12.13 0.72 13.36
CA ALA A 167 -12.31 2.12 13.81
C ALA A 167 -13.74 2.43 14.26
#